data_b6d687a398e21a8dd2b001df33b084c5
#
_entry.id   b6d687a398e21a8dd2b001df33b084c5
#
_cell.length_a   1.000
_cell.length_b   1.000
_cell.length_c   1.000
_cell.angle_alpha   90.00
_cell.angle_beta   90.00
_cell.angle_gamma   90.00
#
_symmetry.space_group_name_H-M   'P 1'
#
loop_
_entity.id
_entity.type
_entity.pdbx_description
1 polymer ?
#
loop_
_entity_poly.entity_id
_entity_poly.type
_entity_poly.pdbx_seq_one_letter_code
_entity_poly.pdbx_strand_id
1 'polypeptide(L)'
;MGGELGDARLWAGELKSLHERFVHRFSRSEPRESALAYMQGLIAPLERKNGWTLAEEAGHGGPDRIHRLLNRIDWNADEVLDDVRDYVIEHLGDPEAVLIVDDTGFLKKGVRSAGVQRQYSGTAGRTENSQIGVFLAYAGGRGRTLIDRRLYLPTSWTDDRDRCRAAGIDDTVGFETKVVMAKAMVRRAITEKIPFRWVTADAAYGFSKGWRTELERADVFHVMATTRHDTVVTRWAMDHPVHDLFPGLPRQKWKRRSCGNGAHGPRVYDWARVEVRPWHREDRRHYVIARRSVRRPDEISYYIAYCPTETTLDELIRVAGARWAVEECFQTAKQECGLDDYQVRRYDGWHRHMTLAMAVHACLTVLRARELDTGKAETDPPSSYPSPCPNFDA
;
A
#
# COMPACT_ATOMS: atom_id res chain seq x y z
N MET A 1 0.68 35.86 4.56
CA MET A 1 0.68 35.67 6.04
C MET A 1 -0.68 35.27 6.62
N GLY A 2 -1.83 35.71 6.14
CA GLY A 2 -3.14 35.26 6.68
C GLY A 2 -3.59 33.88 6.25
N GLY A 3 -3.20 33.41 5.07
CA GLY A 3 -3.52 32.06 4.54
C GLY A 3 -2.76 30.95 5.27
N GLU A 4 -1.46 31.08 5.42
CA GLU A 4 -0.59 30.03 6.03
C GLU A 4 -0.96 29.72 7.50
N LEU A 5 -1.33 30.74 8.30
CA LEU A 5 -1.80 30.54 9.67
C LEU A 5 -3.19 29.89 9.74
N GLY A 6 -4.05 30.16 8.76
CA GLY A 6 -5.36 29.53 8.61
C GLY A 6 -5.24 28.04 8.30
N ASP A 7 -4.34 27.71 7.39
CA ASP A 7 -4.09 26.34 6.95
C ASP A 7 -3.45 25.49 8.06
N ALA A 8 -2.49 26.01 8.80
CA ALA A 8 -1.87 25.32 9.94
C ALA A 8 -2.89 25.00 11.06
N ARG A 9 -3.84 25.92 11.33
CA ARG A 9 -4.92 25.68 12.30
C ARG A 9 -5.91 24.61 11.82
N LEU A 10 -6.21 24.61 10.53
CA LEU A 10 -7.07 23.60 9.91
C LEU A 10 -6.45 22.20 10.03
N TRP A 11 -5.17 22.07 9.74
CA TRP A 11 -4.43 20.82 9.83
C TRP A 11 -4.36 20.29 11.26
N ALA A 12 -4.03 21.17 12.22
CA ALA A 12 -4.01 20.81 13.63
C ALA A 12 -5.40 20.39 14.14
N GLY A 13 -6.47 21.06 13.67
CA GLY A 13 -7.85 20.72 13.99
C GLY A 13 -8.26 19.37 13.46
N GLU A 14 -7.93 19.04 12.20
CA GLU A 14 -8.26 17.76 11.59
C GLU A 14 -7.50 16.61 12.25
N LEU A 15 -6.21 16.79 12.52
CA LEU A 15 -5.41 15.77 13.21
C LEU A 15 -5.96 15.49 14.62
N LYS A 16 -6.40 16.52 15.32
CA LYS A 16 -7.04 16.38 16.62
C LYS A 16 -8.37 15.63 16.50
N SER A 17 -9.19 15.97 15.52
CA SER A 17 -10.47 15.28 15.23
C SER A 17 -10.26 13.80 14.94
N LEU A 18 -9.25 13.45 14.13
CA LEU A 18 -8.89 12.06 13.91
C LEU A 18 -8.43 11.37 15.20
N HIS A 19 -7.59 12.00 15.99
CA HIS A 19 -7.13 11.46 17.28
C HIS A 19 -8.30 11.20 18.24
N GLU A 20 -9.29 12.10 18.29
CA GLU A 20 -10.47 11.94 19.13
C GLU A 20 -11.29 10.69 18.82
N ARG A 21 -11.22 10.13 17.60
CA ARG A 21 -11.90 8.89 17.21
C ARG A 21 -11.37 7.67 17.95
N PHE A 22 -10.06 7.60 18.16
CA PHE A 22 -9.42 6.44 18.80
C PHE A 22 -8.85 6.74 20.20
N VAL A 23 -9.09 7.91 20.77
CA VAL A 23 -8.61 8.29 22.11
C VAL A 23 -9.09 7.31 23.19
N HIS A 24 -10.25 6.71 23.00
CA HIS A 24 -10.84 5.73 23.91
C HIS A 24 -10.07 4.39 23.97
N ARG A 25 -9.20 4.11 22.95
CA ARG A 25 -8.32 2.93 22.93
C ARG A 25 -7.17 3.03 23.94
N PHE A 26 -6.96 4.21 24.50
CA PHE A 26 -5.96 4.42 25.55
C PHE A 26 -6.64 4.55 26.91
N SER A 27 -6.23 3.72 27.85
CA SER A 27 -6.84 3.63 29.19
C SER A 27 -6.60 4.86 30.08
N ARG A 28 -5.54 5.66 29.81
CA ARG A 28 -5.11 6.80 30.63
C ARG A 28 -4.93 8.05 29.79
N SER A 29 -4.94 9.24 30.43
CA SER A 29 -4.75 10.53 29.77
C SER A 29 -3.34 10.70 29.18
N GLU A 30 -2.30 10.27 29.91
CA GLU A 30 -0.91 10.43 29.48
C GLU A 30 -0.60 9.77 28.11
N PRO A 31 -1.00 8.51 27.82
CA PRO A 31 -0.87 7.93 26.49
C PRO A 31 -1.67 8.67 25.41
N ARG A 32 -2.86 9.18 25.73
CA ARG A 32 -3.69 9.96 24.82
C ARG A 32 -2.96 11.21 24.33
N GLU A 33 -2.45 11.98 25.30
CA GLU A 33 -1.65 13.17 25.03
C GLU A 33 -0.37 12.84 24.22
N SER A 34 0.32 11.76 24.61
CA SER A 34 1.53 11.31 23.94
C SER A 34 1.28 10.85 22.53
N ALA A 35 0.14 10.22 22.22
CA ALA A 35 -0.23 9.81 20.87
C ALA A 35 -0.51 11.03 19.97
N LEU A 36 -1.24 12.04 20.46
CA LEU A 36 -1.47 13.27 19.73
C LEU A 36 -0.16 14.02 19.46
N ALA A 37 0.68 14.19 20.49
CA ALA A 37 1.98 14.83 20.35
C ALA A 37 2.91 14.08 19.38
N TYR A 38 2.86 12.74 19.39
CA TYR A 38 3.59 11.91 18.44
C TYR A 38 3.14 12.16 16.99
N MET A 39 1.84 12.17 16.74
CA MET A 39 1.27 12.44 15.42
C MET A 39 1.60 13.86 14.93
N GLN A 40 1.54 14.85 15.82
CA GLN A 40 1.94 16.23 15.51
C GLN A 40 3.42 16.32 15.13
N GLY A 41 4.30 15.65 15.88
CA GLY A 41 5.71 15.57 15.56
C GLY A 41 6.01 14.83 14.24
N LEU A 42 5.17 13.85 13.86
CA LEU A 42 5.31 13.18 12.56
C LEU A 42 4.99 14.10 11.36
N ILE A 43 4.19 15.14 11.52
CA ILE A 43 3.92 16.15 10.49
C ILE A 43 4.94 17.30 10.54
N ALA A 44 5.53 17.55 11.70
CA ALA A 44 6.45 18.66 11.90
C ALA A 44 7.63 18.60 10.91
N PRO A 45 8.16 19.74 10.45
CA PRO A 45 9.26 19.84 9.48
C PRO A 45 10.61 19.50 10.14
N LEU A 46 10.70 18.32 10.77
CA LEU A 46 11.90 17.82 11.42
C LEU A 46 12.76 17.07 10.42
N GLU A 47 14.07 17.34 10.42
CA GLU A 47 15.03 16.63 9.57
C GLU A 47 15.05 15.12 9.86
N ARG A 48 14.80 14.72 11.12
CA ARG A 48 14.68 13.33 11.56
C ARG A 48 13.57 13.20 12.59
N LYS A 49 12.68 12.26 12.41
CA LYS A 49 11.53 11.99 13.30
C LYS A 49 11.83 10.84 14.26
N ASN A 50 12.87 11.00 15.10
CA ASN A 50 13.25 10.01 16.11
C ASN A 50 12.71 10.38 17.51
N GLY A 51 12.89 9.47 18.49
CA GLY A 51 12.33 9.68 19.83
C GLY A 51 12.78 10.96 20.53
N TRP A 52 14.01 11.46 20.25
CA TRP A 52 14.52 12.70 20.83
C TRP A 52 13.90 13.93 20.16
N THR A 53 13.98 14.04 18.84
CA THR A 53 13.47 15.19 18.10
C THR A 53 11.96 15.34 18.24
N LEU A 54 11.23 14.20 18.28
CA LEU A 54 9.79 14.20 18.54
C LEU A 54 9.45 14.63 19.99
N ALA A 55 10.31 14.28 20.94
CA ALA A 55 10.12 14.72 22.34
C ALA A 55 10.41 16.23 22.51
N GLU A 56 11.44 16.74 21.87
CA GLU A 56 11.77 18.17 21.85
C GLU A 56 10.63 18.98 21.22
N GLU A 57 10.10 18.55 20.06
CA GLU A 57 8.95 19.17 19.39
C GLU A 57 7.71 19.20 20.30
N ALA A 58 7.49 18.12 21.07
CA ALA A 58 6.40 18.02 22.04
C ALA A 58 6.65 18.78 23.36
N GLY A 59 7.78 19.48 23.49
CA GLY A 59 8.15 20.19 24.72
C GLY A 59 8.53 19.31 25.88
N HIS A 60 8.96 18.05 25.62
CA HIS A 60 9.37 17.11 26.66
C HIS A 60 10.89 17.19 26.91
N GLY A 61 11.31 17.02 28.15
CA GLY A 61 12.73 17.01 28.53
C GLY A 61 13.53 15.78 28.07
N GLY A 62 12.88 14.80 27.40
CA GLY A 62 13.52 13.59 26.90
C GLY A 62 12.55 12.63 26.24
N PRO A 63 13.04 11.55 25.59
CA PRO A 63 12.29 10.67 24.72
C PRO A 63 11.41 9.63 25.45
N ASP A 64 11.41 9.61 26.79
CA ASP A 64 10.79 8.53 27.56
C ASP A 64 9.29 8.39 27.30
N ARG A 65 8.54 9.48 27.16
CA ARG A 65 7.11 9.42 26.85
C ARG A 65 6.86 8.79 25.46
N ILE A 66 7.64 9.16 24.47
CA ILE A 66 7.58 8.60 23.13
C ILE A 66 7.95 7.11 23.14
N HIS A 67 9.05 6.75 23.80
CA HIS A 67 9.48 5.36 23.91
C HIS A 67 8.45 4.51 24.68
N ARG A 68 7.84 5.03 25.73
CA ARG A 68 6.78 4.32 26.48
C ARG A 68 5.53 4.11 25.65
N LEU A 69 5.09 5.13 24.88
CA LEU A 69 3.94 5.02 23.98
C LEU A 69 4.10 3.86 23.00
N LEU A 70 5.27 3.74 22.38
CA LEU A 70 5.51 2.73 21.35
C LEU A 70 5.85 1.34 21.88
N ASN A 71 6.53 1.23 23.06
CA ASN A 71 7.15 -0.03 23.47
C ASN A 71 6.62 -0.60 24.80
N ARG A 72 5.90 0.17 25.64
CA ARG A 72 5.58 -0.25 26.99
C ARG A 72 4.11 -0.08 27.40
N ILE A 73 3.45 0.97 26.91
CA ILE A 73 2.04 1.23 27.26
C ILE A 73 1.18 0.21 26.53
N ASP A 74 0.21 -0.33 27.24
CA ASP A 74 -0.74 -1.28 26.65
C ASP A 74 -1.80 -0.54 25.85
N TRP A 75 -1.77 -0.73 24.55
CA TRP A 75 -2.79 -0.33 23.59
C TRP A 75 -2.68 -1.16 22.31
N ASN A 76 -3.80 -1.46 21.70
CA ASN A 76 -3.91 -2.30 20.53
C ASN A 76 -3.79 -1.46 19.25
N ALA A 77 -2.71 -1.66 18.51
CA ALA A 77 -2.46 -0.94 17.25
C ALA A 77 -3.43 -1.32 16.12
N ASP A 78 -4.02 -2.52 16.17
CA ASP A 78 -4.99 -2.96 15.17
C ASP A 78 -6.35 -2.31 15.39
N GLU A 79 -6.80 -2.18 16.65
CA GLU A 79 -8.03 -1.45 16.96
C GLU A 79 -7.96 0.04 16.62
N VAL A 80 -6.80 0.68 16.86
CA VAL A 80 -6.58 2.06 16.40
C VAL A 80 -6.58 2.15 14.87
N LEU A 81 -6.01 1.15 14.18
CA LEU A 81 -6.04 1.11 12.72
C LEU A 81 -7.47 0.94 12.18
N ASP A 82 -8.33 0.19 12.87
CA ASP A 82 -9.74 0.06 12.50
C ASP A 82 -10.44 1.43 12.55
N ASP A 83 -10.26 2.17 13.65
CA ASP A 83 -10.81 3.52 13.78
C ASP A 83 -10.25 4.50 12.69
N VAL A 84 -8.97 4.36 12.33
CA VAL A 84 -8.35 5.12 11.23
C VAL A 84 -8.93 4.72 9.87
N ARG A 85 -9.20 3.43 9.66
CA ARG A 85 -9.82 2.93 8.43
C ARG A 85 -11.25 3.46 8.28
N ASP A 86 -12.02 3.46 9.37
CA ASP A 86 -13.37 4.04 9.38
C ASP A 86 -13.34 5.53 9.00
N TYR A 87 -12.36 6.27 9.54
CA TYR A 87 -12.13 7.67 9.15
C TYR A 87 -11.81 7.82 7.65
N VAL A 88 -10.95 6.95 7.11
CA VAL A 88 -10.64 6.95 5.66
C VAL A 88 -11.89 6.71 4.84
N ILE A 89 -12.69 5.71 5.19
CA ILE A 89 -13.90 5.35 4.43
C ILE A 89 -14.98 6.42 4.53
N GLU A 90 -15.15 7.05 5.68
CA GLU A 90 -16.09 8.17 5.83
C GLU A 90 -15.76 9.34 4.90
N HIS A 91 -14.47 9.66 4.74
CA HIS A 91 -14.04 10.85 3.99
C HIS A 91 -13.64 10.58 2.53
N LEU A 92 -13.12 9.42 2.23
CA LEU A 92 -12.57 9.05 0.92
C LEU A 92 -13.28 7.86 0.27
N GLY A 93 -14.31 7.28 0.94
CA GLY A 93 -15.01 6.09 0.46
C GLY A 93 -15.55 6.25 -0.96
N ASP A 94 -15.26 5.25 -1.81
CA ASP A 94 -15.61 5.23 -3.23
C ASP A 94 -15.91 3.79 -3.66
N PRO A 95 -17.15 3.50 -4.11
CA PRO A 95 -17.49 2.16 -4.60
C PRO A 95 -16.63 1.69 -5.79
N GLU A 96 -16.04 2.61 -6.55
CA GLU A 96 -15.17 2.32 -7.69
C GLU A 96 -13.69 2.27 -7.33
N ALA A 97 -13.36 2.37 -6.02
CA ALA A 97 -11.98 2.33 -5.54
C ALA A 97 -11.25 1.04 -5.91
N VAL A 98 -9.93 1.14 -5.89
CA VAL A 98 -8.99 0.04 -6.10
C VAL A 98 -8.23 -0.22 -4.81
N LEU A 99 -8.27 -1.47 -4.33
CA LEU A 99 -7.36 -1.97 -3.31
C LEU A 99 -6.04 -2.39 -3.96
N ILE A 100 -4.94 -1.92 -3.41
CA ILE A 100 -3.61 -2.17 -3.98
C ILE A 100 -2.73 -2.81 -2.91
N VAL A 101 -2.20 -4.00 -3.20
CA VAL A 101 -1.24 -4.66 -2.33
C VAL A 101 0.16 -4.47 -2.86
N ASP A 102 1.05 -4.05 -1.98
CA ASP A 102 2.48 -3.98 -2.26
C ASP A 102 3.30 -4.04 -0.96
N ASP A 103 4.61 -4.16 -1.06
CA ASP A 103 5.50 -4.11 0.10
C ASP A 103 6.59 -3.05 -0.06
N THR A 104 7.11 -2.61 1.09
CA THR A 104 8.25 -1.68 1.09
C THR A 104 9.28 -2.08 2.13
N GLY A 105 10.55 -1.84 1.79
CA GLY A 105 11.69 -2.10 2.66
C GLY A 105 12.03 -0.93 3.57
N PHE A 106 12.47 -1.26 4.79
CA PHE A 106 12.98 -0.33 5.80
C PHE A 106 14.41 -0.74 6.16
N LEU A 107 15.39 0.03 5.73
CA LEU A 107 16.80 -0.25 5.97
C LEU A 107 17.14 -0.18 7.46
N LYS A 108 17.87 -1.15 7.96
CA LYS A 108 18.29 -1.23 9.38
C LYS A 108 19.78 -1.53 9.49
N LYS A 109 20.45 -0.87 10.44
CA LYS A 109 21.87 -1.10 10.70
C LYS A 109 22.13 -2.29 11.62
N GLY A 110 21.15 -2.66 12.46
CA GLY A 110 21.30 -3.70 13.48
C GLY A 110 20.53 -4.97 13.13
N VAL A 111 20.69 -6.01 13.97
CA VAL A 111 20.09 -7.35 13.78
C VAL A 111 18.95 -7.64 14.75
N ARG A 112 18.57 -6.70 15.63
CA ARG A 112 17.60 -6.92 16.72
C ARG A 112 16.17 -6.50 16.40
N SER A 113 15.95 -5.74 15.33
CA SER A 113 14.59 -5.32 14.95
C SER A 113 13.79 -6.51 14.45
N ALA A 114 12.55 -6.68 14.91
CA ALA A 114 11.68 -7.80 14.53
C ALA A 114 11.61 -7.96 13.00
N GLY A 115 11.86 -9.16 12.47
CA GLY A 115 11.81 -9.45 11.04
C GLY A 115 13.02 -8.97 10.22
N VAL A 116 14.04 -8.37 10.83
CA VAL A 116 15.22 -7.88 10.11
C VAL A 116 16.11 -9.02 9.63
N GLN A 117 16.49 -8.98 8.37
CA GLN A 117 17.53 -9.83 7.78
C GLN A 117 18.11 -9.20 6.51
N ARG A 118 19.19 -9.78 5.96
CA ARG A 118 19.62 -9.46 4.61
C ARG A 118 18.65 -10.09 3.61
N GLN A 119 17.91 -9.24 2.92
CA GLN A 119 16.91 -9.62 1.94
C GLN A 119 16.82 -8.54 0.85
N TYR A 120 16.23 -8.88 -0.29
CA TYR A 120 16.00 -7.91 -1.34
C TYR A 120 15.06 -6.81 -0.85
N SER A 121 15.46 -5.57 -1.05
CA SER A 121 14.66 -4.39 -0.75
C SER A 121 14.41 -3.59 -2.02
N GLY A 122 13.16 -3.49 -2.47
CA GLY A 122 12.78 -2.66 -3.61
C GLY A 122 13.21 -1.20 -3.44
N THR A 123 13.12 -0.67 -2.22
CA THR A 123 13.58 0.69 -1.88
C THR A 123 15.09 0.90 -2.13
N ALA A 124 15.92 -0.13 -1.86
CA ALA A 124 17.35 -0.06 -2.08
C ALA A 124 17.79 -0.56 -3.47
N GLY A 125 16.90 -1.23 -4.21
CA GLY A 125 17.21 -1.87 -5.48
C GLY A 125 18.23 -3.02 -5.39
N ARG A 126 18.50 -3.54 -4.18
CA ARG A 126 19.50 -4.58 -3.90
C ARG A 126 19.23 -5.31 -2.60
N THR A 127 20.02 -6.38 -2.34
CA THR A 127 19.94 -7.10 -1.06
C THR A 127 20.62 -6.30 0.04
N GLU A 128 19.82 -5.86 1.03
CA GLU A 128 20.26 -5.06 2.18
C GLU A 128 19.66 -5.62 3.47
N ASN A 129 20.27 -5.22 4.61
CA ASN A 129 19.72 -5.52 5.93
C ASN A 129 18.47 -4.66 6.16
N SER A 130 17.30 -5.28 6.09
CA SER A 130 16.03 -4.57 6.08
C SER A 130 14.90 -5.34 6.77
N GLN A 131 13.90 -4.60 7.21
CA GLN A 131 12.56 -5.13 7.49
C GLN A 131 11.69 -4.92 6.25
N ILE A 132 10.73 -5.80 6.01
CA ILE A 132 9.74 -5.64 4.93
C ILE A 132 8.36 -5.52 5.57
N GLY A 133 7.66 -4.45 5.25
CA GLY A 133 6.24 -4.28 5.56
C GLY A 133 5.40 -4.53 4.32
N VAL A 134 4.37 -5.37 4.44
CA VAL A 134 3.33 -5.56 3.43
C VAL A 134 2.17 -4.64 3.77
N PHE A 135 1.67 -3.89 2.78
CA PHE A 135 0.64 -2.89 2.98
C PHE A 135 -0.52 -3.08 2.02
N LEU A 136 -1.70 -2.63 2.46
CA LEU A 136 -2.88 -2.46 1.63
C LEU A 136 -3.15 -0.96 1.48
N ALA A 137 -3.15 -0.47 0.26
CA ALA A 137 -3.55 0.89 -0.06
C ALA A 137 -4.97 0.93 -0.63
N TYR A 138 -5.67 2.01 -0.34
CA TYR A 138 -6.98 2.36 -0.88
C TYR A 138 -6.82 3.54 -1.82
N ALA A 139 -7.26 3.39 -3.07
CA ALA A 139 -7.19 4.44 -4.09
C ALA A 139 -8.57 4.66 -4.72
N GLY A 140 -9.20 5.77 -4.36
CA GLY A 140 -10.48 6.24 -4.89
C GLY A 140 -10.35 7.54 -5.66
N GLY A 141 -11.47 8.06 -6.15
CA GLY A 141 -11.53 9.33 -6.89
C GLY A 141 -11.10 10.55 -6.06
N ARG A 142 -11.25 10.51 -4.74
CA ARG A 142 -10.93 11.61 -3.82
C ARG A 142 -9.52 11.57 -3.25
N GLY A 143 -8.81 10.44 -3.37
CA GLY A 143 -7.45 10.31 -2.84
C GLY A 143 -7.00 8.86 -2.67
N ARG A 144 -5.79 8.73 -2.13
CA ARG A 144 -5.15 7.43 -1.92
C ARG A 144 -4.37 7.41 -0.61
N THR A 145 -4.53 6.34 0.16
CA THR A 145 -3.87 6.19 1.45
C THR A 145 -3.67 4.72 1.82
N LEU A 146 -2.80 4.46 2.79
CA LEU A 146 -2.58 3.12 3.35
C LEU A 146 -3.68 2.82 4.38
N ILE A 147 -4.28 1.64 4.31
CA ILE A 147 -5.40 1.24 5.19
C ILE A 147 -5.14 -0.04 5.98
N ASP A 148 -4.10 -0.82 5.63
CA ASP A 148 -3.68 -1.97 6.42
C ASP A 148 -2.17 -2.23 6.26
N ARG A 149 -1.56 -2.97 7.20
CA ARG A 149 -0.13 -3.26 7.24
C ARG A 149 0.15 -4.57 7.97
N ARG A 150 1.19 -5.28 7.55
CA ARG A 150 1.73 -6.45 8.24
C ARG A 150 3.25 -6.48 8.13
N LEU A 151 3.94 -6.81 9.23
CA LEU A 151 5.38 -6.99 9.22
C LEU A 151 5.72 -8.41 8.75
N TYR A 152 6.49 -8.52 7.68
CA TYR A 152 6.98 -9.81 7.20
C TYR A 152 8.06 -10.36 8.16
N LEU A 153 7.84 -11.57 8.64
CA LEU A 153 8.79 -12.32 9.47
C LEU A 153 9.37 -13.47 8.64
N PRO A 154 10.65 -13.40 8.25
CA PRO A 154 11.31 -14.50 7.55
C PRO A 154 11.40 -15.77 8.42
N THR A 155 11.57 -16.94 7.80
CA THR A 155 11.75 -18.23 8.49
C THR A 155 12.89 -18.20 9.50
N SER A 156 14.00 -17.49 9.19
CA SER A 156 15.11 -17.28 10.13
C SER A 156 14.72 -16.58 11.45
N TRP A 157 13.53 -15.97 11.51
CA TRP A 157 12.93 -15.43 12.72
C TRP A 157 11.94 -16.42 13.33
N THR A 158 11.00 -16.92 12.54
CA THR A 158 9.92 -17.77 13.08
C THR A 158 10.42 -19.13 13.57
N ASP A 159 11.57 -19.61 13.09
CA ASP A 159 12.25 -20.81 13.56
C ASP A 159 13.07 -20.59 14.84
N ASP A 160 13.39 -19.32 15.18
CA ASP A 160 14.10 -18.93 16.41
C ASP A 160 13.13 -18.29 17.41
N ARG A 161 12.47 -19.14 18.23
CA ARG A 161 11.44 -18.67 19.17
C ARG A 161 11.99 -17.77 20.28
N ASP A 162 13.25 -17.96 20.70
CA ASP A 162 13.86 -17.11 21.71
C ASP A 162 14.13 -15.70 21.17
N ARG A 163 14.57 -15.62 19.93
CA ARG A 163 14.71 -14.36 19.21
C ARG A 163 13.34 -13.67 19.03
N CYS A 164 12.31 -14.41 18.68
CA CYS A 164 10.94 -13.90 18.59
C CYS A 164 10.47 -13.31 19.91
N ARG A 165 10.57 -14.05 21.03
CA ARG A 165 10.18 -13.58 22.37
C ARG A 165 10.94 -12.33 22.79
N ALA A 166 12.27 -12.28 22.52
CA ALA A 166 13.10 -11.11 22.81
C ALA A 166 12.65 -9.85 22.04
N ALA A 167 12.07 -10.02 20.84
CA ALA A 167 11.49 -8.96 20.04
C ALA A 167 10.00 -8.70 20.33
N GLY A 168 9.37 -9.40 21.26
CA GLY A 168 7.96 -9.27 21.63
C GLY A 168 7.01 -9.86 20.57
N ILE A 169 7.45 -10.87 19.85
CA ILE A 169 6.62 -11.64 18.92
C ILE A 169 6.02 -12.80 19.69
N ASP A 170 4.68 -12.87 19.71
CA ASP A 170 3.92 -13.92 20.38
C ASP A 170 4.22 -15.30 19.77
N ASP A 171 4.16 -16.36 20.61
CA ASP A 171 4.44 -17.72 20.18
C ASP A 171 3.43 -18.28 19.17
N THR A 172 2.25 -17.67 19.07
CA THR A 172 1.22 -17.99 18.06
C THR A 172 1.53 -17.43 16.68
N VAL A 173 2.43 -16.45 16.58
CA VAL A 173 2.82 -15.84 15.31
C VAL A 173 3.80 -16.76 14.59
N GLY A 174 3.32 -17.43 13.54
CA GLY A 174 4.10 -18.32 12.68
C GLY A 174 4.61 -17.64 11.41
N PHE A 175 5.27 -18.43 10.57
CA PHE A 175 5.67 -17.98 9.24
C PHE A 175 4.47 -17.82 8.31
N GLU A 176 4.39 -16.68 7.66
CA GLU A 176 3.44 -16.41 6.58
C GLU A 176 4.19 -15.83 5.37
N THR A 177 3.84 -16.32 4.18
CA THR A 177 4.34 -15.66 2.95
C THR A 177 3.68 -14.29 2.78
N LYS A 178 4.33 -13.38 2.07
CA LYS A 178 3.76 -12.07 1.74
C LYS A 178 2.39 -12.19 1.05
N VAL A 179 2.20 -13.19 0.20
CA VAL A 179 0.91 -13.48 -0.47
C VAL A 179 -0.17 -13.86 0.56
N VAL A 180 0.14 -14.66 1.58
CA VAL A 180 -0.81 -15.01 2.66
C VAL A 180 -1.20 -13.75 3.45
N MET A 181 -0.23 -12.88 3.76
CA MET A 181 -0.49 -11.59 4.41
C MET A 181 -1.41 -10.70 3.57
N ALA A 182 -1.15 -10.60 2.25
CA ALA A 182 -1.97 -9.85 1.30
C ALA A 182 -3.42 -10.36 1.28
N LYS A 183 -3.60 -11.68 1.20
CA LYS A 183 -4.92 -12.33 1.25
C LYS A 183 -5.66 -11.99 2.54
N ALA A 184 -4.99 -12.04 3.69
CA ALA A 184 -5.59 -11.73 4.99
C ALA A 184 -6.11 -10.29 5.05
N MET A 185 -5.32 -9.31 4.56
CA MET A 185 -5.73 -7.90 4.51
C MET A 185 -6.91 -7.68 3.58
N VAL A 186 -6.91 -8.28 2.37
CA VAL A 186 -8.04 -8.13 1.43
C VAL A 186 -9.30 -8.84 1.95
N ARG A 187 -9.18 -10.02 2.57
CA ARG A 187 -10.32 -10.70 3.23
C ARG A 187 -10.93 -9.84 4.33
N ARG A 188 -10.08 -9.19 5.13
CA ARG A 188 -10.52 -8.25 6.17
C ARG A 188 -11.31 -7.10 5.55
N ALA A 189 -10.80 -6.48 4.48
CA ALA A 189 -11.51 -5.42 3.78
C ALA A 189 -12.89 -5.87 3.25
N ILE A 190 -12.99 -7.10 2.73
CA ILE A 190 -14.28 -7.69 2.30
C ILE A 190 -15.21 -7.90 3.50
N THR A 191 -14.72 -8.47 4.59
CA THR A 191 -15.51 -8.76 5.81
C THR A 191 -16.04 -7.49 6.46
N GLU A 192 -15.24 -6.44 6.49
CA GLU A 192 -15.57 -5.12 7.03
C GLU A 192 -16.40 -4.27 6.05
N LYS A 193 -16.71 -4.82 4.87
CA LYS A 193 -17.53 -4.17 3.83
C LYS A 193 -16.98 -2.82 3.38
N ILE A 194 -15.65 -2.71 3.31
CA ILE A 194 -15.01 -1.53 2.74
C ILE A 194 -15.51 -1.36 1.30
N PRO A 195 -15.99 -0.16 0.89
CA PRO A 195 -16.43 0.06 -0.48
C PRO A 195 -15.23 0.07 -1.42
N PHE A 196 -15.16 -0.91 -2.30
CA PHE A 196 -14.19 -0.98 -3.40
C PHE A 196 -14.74 -1.87 -4.51
N ARG A 197 -14.21 -1.71 -5.71
CA ARG A 197 -14.59 -2.53 -6.86
C ARG A 197 -13.47 -3.46 -7.32
N TRP A 198 -12.21 -3.05 -7.17
CA TRP A 198 -11.07 -3.69 -7.78
C TRP A 198 -9.96 -4.03 -6.79
N VAL A 199 -9.25 -5.11 -7.08
CA VAL A 199 -7.99 -5.43 -6.41
C VAL A 199 -6.87 -5.49 -7.45
N THR A 200 -5.72 -4.91 -7.15
CA THR A 200 -4.52 -5.02 -7.99
C THR A 200 -3.27 -5.27 -7.14
N ALA A 201 -2.29 -5.92 -7.72
CA ALA A 201 -0.99 -6.15 -7.10
C ALA A 201 0.08 -6.36 -8.19
N ASP A 202 1.34 -6.29 -7.79
CA ASP A 202 2.46 -6.60 -8.67
C ASP A 202 2.58 -8.11 -8.97
N ALA A 203 3.58 -8.50 -9.79
CA ALA A 203 3.75 -9.89 -10.18
C ALA A 203 4.19 -10.80 -9.01
N ALA A 204 4.83 -10.27 -7.95
CA ALA A 204 5.22 -11.05 -6.78
C ALA A 204 4.00 -11.60 -6.01
N TYR A 205 2.87 -10.91 -6.10
CA TYR A 205 1.59 -11.32 -5.52
C TYR A 205 0.66 -11.91 -6.58
N GLY A 206 0.56 -11.25 -7.72
CA GLY A 206 -0.45 -11.51 -8.75
C GLY A 206 -0.26 -12.82 -9.51
N PHE A 207 0.97 -13.41 -9.55
CA PHE A 207 1.21 -14.72 -10.15
C PHE A 207 0.51 -15.87 -9.39
N SER A 208 0.07 -15.65 -8.15
CA SER A 208 -0.59 -16.66 -7.32
C SER A 208 -1.96 -17.04 -7.87
N LYS A 209 -2.04 -18.13 -8.64
CA LYS A 209 -3.31 -18.68 -9.17
C LYS A 209 -4.33 -18.94 -8.05
N GLY A 210 -3.87 -19.48 -6.91
CA GLY A 210 -4.73 -19.71 -5.75
C GLY A 210 -5.36 -18.43 -5.18
N TRP A 211 -4.66 -17.29 -5.22
CA TRP A 211 -5.22 -16.02 -4.78
C TRP A 211 -6.24 -15.48 -5.79
N ARG A 212 -5.93 -15.50 -7.07
CA ARG A 212 -6.89 -15.09 -8.11
C ARG A 212 -8.19 -15.91 -8.05
N THR A 213 -8.06 -17.24 -7.89
CA THR A 213 -9.24 -18.12 -7.73
C THR A 213 -10.05 -17.79 -6.47
N GLU A 214 -9.41 -17.40 -5.38
CA GLU A 214 -10.09 -17.00 -4.15
C GLU A 214 -10.88 -15.70 -4.35
N LEU A 215 -10.28 -14.69 -5.02
CA LEU A 215 -10.97 -13.45 -5.38
C LEU A 215 -12.17 -13.71 -6.33
N GLU A 216 -11.99 -14.59 -7.34
CA GLU A 216 -13.06 -14.99 -8.24
C GLU A 216 -14.24 -15.65 -7.49
N ARG A 217 -13.95 -16.53 -6.51
CA ARG A 217 -14.99 -17.16 -5.68
C ARG A 217 -15.75 -16.18 -4.81
N ALA A 218 -15.10 -15.11 -4.38
CA ALA A 218 -15.71 -14.01 -3.64
C ALA A 218 -16.35 -12.95 -4.57
N ASP A 219 -16.35 -13.18 -5.89
CA ASP A 219 -16.78 -12.25 -6.95
C ASP A 219 -16.12 -10.88 -6.86
N VAL A 220 -14.84 -10.84 -6.47
CA VAL A 220 -14.01 -9.64 -6.39
C VAL A 220 -13.25 -9.45 -7.69
N PHE A 221 -13.48 -8.33 -8.36
CA PHE A 221 -12.82 -8.01 -9.62
C PHE A 221 -11.35 -7.65 -9.38
N HIS A 222 -10.51 -8.05 -10.32
CA HIS A 222 -9.08 -7.80 -10.17
C HIS A 222 -8.35 -7.64 -11.50
N VAL A 223 -7.25 -6.91 -11.45
CA VAL A 223 -6.23 -6.83 -12.51
C VAL A 223 -4.88 -7.06 -11.84
N MET A 224 -4.36 -8.29 -11.91
CA MET A 224 -3.14 -8.72 -11.24
C MET A 224 -1.99 -8.78 -12.23
N ALA A 225 -0.87 -8.10 -11.94
CA ALA A 225 0.33 -8.31 -12.73
C ALA A 225 0.82 -9.75 -12.57
N THR A 226 1.41 -10.29 -13.64
CA THR A 226 1.92 -11.67 -13.63
C THR A 226 3.19 -11.81 -14.45
N THR A 227 3.85 -12.97 -14.34
CA THR A 227 5.06 -13.26 -15.09
C THR A 227 4.73 -13.74 -16.52
N ARG A 228 5.66 -13.55 -17.47
CA ARG A 228 5.48 -13.99 -18.86
C ARG A 228 5.20 -15.49 -19.02
N HIS A 229 5.68 -16.30 -18.06
CA HIS A 229 5.54 -17.76 -18.08
C HIS A 229 4.33 -18.28 -17.30
N ASP A 230 3.53 -17.41 -16.68
CA ASP A 230 2.27 -17.83 -16.08
C ASP A 230 1.36 -18.43 -17.16
N THR A 231 0.60 -19.46 -16.81
CA THR A 231 -0.24 -20.18 -17.76
C THR A 231 -1.71 -19.93 -17.54
N VAL A 232 -2.45 -19.80 -18.63
CA VAL A 232 -3.90 -19.63 -18.65
C VAL A 232 -4.55 -20.61 -19.59
N VAL A 233 -5.80 -20.98 -19.28
CA VAL A 233 -6.58 -21.87 -20.13
C VAL A 233 -7.30 -21.06 -21.21
N THR A 234 -6.99 -21.32 -22.46
CA THR A 234 -7.63 -20.66 -23.61
C THR A 234 -8.98 -21.32 -23.96
N ARG A 235 -9.69 -20.76 -24.95
CA ARG A 235 -10.96 -21.29 -25.46
C ARG A 235 -10.87 -22.77 -25.94
N TRP A 236 -9.68 -23.25 -26.24
CA TRP A 236 -9.45 -24.63 -26.66
C TRP A 236 -9.21 -25.60 -25.49
N ALA A 237 -9.45 -25.17 -24.27
CA ALA A 237 -9.19 -25.94 -23.03
C ALA A 237 -7.72 -26.36 -22.87
N MET A 238 -6.79 -25.64 -23.51
CA MET A 238 -5.35 -25.90 -23.44
C MET A 238 -4.67 -24.80 -22.61
N ASP A 239 -3.69 -25.21 -21.79
CA ASP A 239 -2.81 -24.32 -21.06
C ASP A 239 -1.81 -23.65 -22.01
N HIS A 240 -1.77 -22.34 -22.00
CA HIS A 240 -0.82 -21.54 -22.75
C HIS A 240 -0.11 -20.55 -21.83
N PRO A 241 1.22 -20.37 -21.98
CA PRO A 241 1.92 -19.25 -21.36
C PRO A 241 1.31 -17.93 -21.83
N VAL A 242 1.19 -16.95 -20.93
CA VAL A 242 0.52 -15.67 -21.26
C VAL A 242 1.21 -14.93 -22.42
N HIS A 243 2.55 -15.07 -22.54
CA HIS A 243 3.29 -14.38 -23.61
C HIS A 243 2.98 -14.94 -25.01
N ASP A 244 2.56 -16.20 -25.13
CA ASP A 244 2.24 -16.83 -26.43
C ASP A 244 0.92 -16.34 -27.02
N LEU A 245 0.10 -15.64 -26.26
CA LEU A 245 -1.20 -15.13 -26.70
C LEU A 245 -1.09 -13.87 -27.60
N PHE A 246 0.06 -13.21 -27.65
CA PHE A 246 0.21 -11.90 -28.30
C PHE A 246 1.02 -11.90 -29.60
N PRO A 247 1.93 -12.87 -29.87
CA PRO A 247 2.57 -12.97 -31.18
C PRO A 247 1.51 -13.13 -32.28
N GLY A 248 1.63 -12.34 -33.35
CA GLY A 248 0.66 -12.34 -34.45
C GLY A 248 -0.65 -11.61 -34.20
N LEU A 249 -0.84 -11.00 -33.02
CA LEU A 249 -2.03 -10.20 -32.74
C LEU A 249 -2.07 -8.99 -33.70
N PRO A 250 -3.17 -8.78 -34.46
CA PRO A 250 -3.28 -7.68 -35.43
C PRO A 250 -3.00 -6.31 -34.77
N ARG A 251 -2.30 -5.42 -35.47
CA ARG A 251 -1.94 -4.09 -34.99
C ARG A 251 -3.15 -3.30 -34.45
N GLN A 252 -4.34 -3.48 -35.05
CA GLN A 252 -5.57 -2.81 -34.64
C GLN A 252 -6.04 -3.21 -33.24
N LYS A 253 -5.61 -4.36 -32.71
CA LYS A 253 -5.91 -4.82 -31.34
C LYS A 253 -5.06 -4.11 -30.29
N TRP A 254 -3.95 -3.52 -30.68
CA TRP A 254 -3.11 -2.72 -29.82
C TRP A 254 -3.61 -1.27 -29.78
N LYS A 255 -3.88 -0.77 -28.58
CA LYS A 255 -4.38 0.58 -28.36
C LYS A 255 -3.38 1.38 -27.55
N ARG A 256 -2.93 2.51 -28.09
CA ARG A 256 -2.05 3.44 -27.35
C ARG A 256 -2.87 4.22 -26.34
N ARG A 257 -2.56 4.05 -25.06
CA ARG A 257 -3.25 4.70 -23.93
C ARG A 257 -2.29 5.08 -22.83
N SER A 258 -2.61 6.16 -22.13
CA SER A 258 -1.99 6.49 -20.85
C SER A 258 -2.68 5.71 -19.73
N CYS A 259 -1.89 5.25 -18.76
CA CYS A 259 -2.39 4.64 -17.51
C CYS A 259 -2.19 5.57 -16.31
N GLY A 260 -2.17 6.88 -16.50
CA GLY A 260 -1.97 7.90 -15.50
C GLY A 260 -0.71 8.71 -15.72
N ASN A 261 -0.50 9.72 -14.89
CA ASN A 261 0.69 10.55 -14.91
C ASN A 261 1.82 9.91 -14.11
N GLY A 262 3.05 10.15 -14.50
CA GLY A 262 4.25 9.80 -13.74
C GLY A 262 5.12 11.04 -13.55
N ALA A 263 6.26 10.88 -12.91
CA ALA A 263 7.21 11.97 -12.64
C ALA A 263 7.63 12.78 -13.90
N HIS A 264 7.58 12.13 -15.09
CA HIS A 264 7.99 12.72 -16.36
C HIS A 264 6.83 12.90 -17.34
N GLY A 265 5.60 13.01 -16.84
CA GLY A 265 4.39 13.16 -17.64
C GLY A 265 3.60 11.85 -17.84
N PRO A 266 2.69 11.79 -18.85
CA PRO A 266 1.82 10.65 -19.04
C PRO A 266 2.57 9.33 -19.31
N ARG A 267 2.20 8.26 -18.58
CA ARG A 267 2.72 6.91 -18.78
C ARG A 267 2.01 6.24 -19.95
N VAL A 268 2.50 6.46 -21.16
CA VAL A 268 1.88 5.99 -22.40
C VAL A 268 2.48 4.67 -22.86
N TYR A 269 1.61 3.68 -23.11
CA TYR A 269 1.96 2.35 -23.58
C TYR A 269 1.00 1.88 -24.69
N ASP A 270 1.40 0.86 -25.44
CA ASP A 270 0.49 0.11 -26.30
C ASP A 270 -0.11 -1.06 -25.48
N TRP A 271 -1.43 -1.15 -25.47
CA TRP A 271 -2.18 -2.13 -24.68
C TRP A 271 -3.01 -3.03 -25.59
N ALA A 272 -3.05 -4.31 -25.25
CA ALA A 272 -3.94 -5.28 -25.88
C ALA A 272 -4.54 -6.20 -24.84
N ARG A 273 -5.70 -6.79 -25.13
CA ARG A 273 -6.30 -7.85 -24.31
C ARG A 273 -6.72 -9.04 -25.16
N VAL A 274 -6.59 -10.23 -24.59
CA VAL A 274 -7.05 -11.50 -25.16
C VAL A 274 -7.96 -12.17 -24.13
N GLU A 275 -9.16 -12.58 -24.57
CA GLU A 275 -10.09 -13.31 -23.71
C GLU A 275 -9.62 -14.74 -23.50
N VAL A 276 -9.71 -15.20 -22.23
CA VAL A 276 -9.36 -16.56 -21.81
C VAL A 276 -10.49 -17.10 -20.94
N ARG A 277 -10.62 -18.43 -20.80
CA ARG A 277 -11.70 -19.08 -20.04
C ARG A 277 -13.12 -18.54 -20.35
N PRO A 278 -13.54 -18.43 -21.63
CA PRO A 278 -14.80 -17.76 -22.00
C PRO A 278 -16.07 -18.50 -21.50
N TRP A 279 -15.93 -19.73 -21.01
CA TRP A 279 -17.02 -20.58 -20.49
C TRP A 279 -17.23 -20.47 -18.97
N HIS A 280 -16.42 -19.66 -18.27
CA HIS A 280 -16.44 -19.67 -16.79
C HIS A 280 -17.76 -19.16 -16.22
N ARG A 281 -18.24 -18.01 -16.70
CA ARG A 281 -19.54 -17.38 -16.35
C ARG A 281 -20.00 -16.48 -17.50
N GLU A 282 -21.30 -16.40 -17.73
CA GLU A 282 -21.86 -15.56 -18.80
C GLU A 282 -21.72 -14.06 -18.51
N ASP A 283 -21.82 -13.68 -17.24
CA ASP A 283 -21.79 -12.30 -16.76
C ASP A 283 -20.39 -11.82 -16.39
N ARG A 284 -19.36 -12.65 -16.54
CA ARG A 284 -17.95 -12.36 -16.19
C ARG A 284 -17.01 -12.71 -17.35
N ARG A 285 -15.89 -12.02 -17.37
CA ARG A 285 -14.82 -12.28 -18.36
C ARG A 285 -13.48 -12.42 -17.66
N HIS A 286 -12.64 -13.24 -18.29
CA HIS A 286 -11.22 -13.33 -17.97
C HIS A 286 -10.42 -12.83 -19.15
N TYR A 287 -9.47 -11.94 -18.88
CA TYR A 287 -8.55 -11.43 -19.90
C TYR A 287 -7.11 -11.60 -19.46
N VAL A 288 -6.25 -11.91 -20.43
CA VAL A 288 -4.84 -11.57 -20.34
C VAL A 288 -4.66 -10.22 -21.02
N ILE A 289 -4.00 -9.30 -20.31
CA ILE A 289 -3.70 -7.95 -20.82
C ILE A 289 -2.19 -7.85 -21.01
N ALA A 290 -1.76 -7.32 -22.13
CA ALA A 290 -0.36 -6.97 -22.39
C ALA A 290 -0.19 -5.46 -22.43
N ARG A 291 0.84 -4.97 -21.74
CA ARG A 291 1.31 -3.58 -21.76
C ARG A 291 2.69 -3.56 -22.40
N ARG A 292 2.81 -2.98 -23.58
CA ARG A 292 4.04 -2.92 -24.35
C ARG A 292 4.63 -1.51 -24.33
N SER A 293 5.93 -1.41 -24.05
CA SER A 293 6.66 -0.15 -24.13
C SER A 293 6.62 0.43 -25.54
N VAL A 294 6.30 1.73 -25.67
CA VAL A 294 6.31 2.42 -26.96
C VAL A 294 7.74 2.58 -27.51
N ARG A 295 8.70 2.79 -26.60
CA ARG A 295 10.12 3.00 -26.95
C ARG A 295 10.87 1.68 -27.15
N ARG A 296 10.51 0.65 -26.39
CA ARG A 296 11.14 -0.68 -26.38
C ARG A 296 10.04 -1.75 -26.55
N PRO A 297 9.60 -2.05 -27.78
CA PRO A 297 8.44 -2.94 -28.02
C PRO A 297 8.62 -4.37 -27.53
N ASP A 298 9.84 -4.80 -27.29
CA ASP A 298 10.16 -6.13 -26.72
C ASP A 298 9.88 -6.21 -25.20
N GLU A 299 9.80 -5.05 -24.53
CA GLU A 299 9.41 -4.99 -23.12
C GLU A 299 7.90 -5.02 -22.98
N ILE A 300 7.40 -6.19 -22.57
CA ILE A 300 5.97 -6.43 -22.39
C ILE A 300 5.73 -6.91 -20.94
N SER A 301 4.83 -6.21 -20.23
CA SER A 301 4.29 -6.64 -18.95
C SER A 301 2.92 -7.28 -19.14
N TYR A 302 2.60 -8.29 -18.35
CA TYR A 302 1.37 -9.05 -18.47
C TYR A 302 0.52 -8.93 -17.20
N TYR A 303 -0.81 -8.96 -17.38
CA TYR A 303 -1.78 -8.91 -16.30
C TYR A 303 -2.88 -9.95 -16.57
N ILE A 304 -3.43 -10.50 -15.50
CA ILE A 304 -4.63 -11.36 -15.55
C ILE A 304 -5.76 -10.58 -14.89
N ALA A 305 -6.87 -10.46 -15.60
CA ALA A 305 -8.06 -9.76 -15.14
C ALA A 305 -9.25 -10.70 -15.04
N TYR A 306 -10.06 -10.50 -13.99
CA TYR A 306 -11.42 -11.01 -13.82
C TYR A 306 -12.35 -9.81 -13.61
N CYS A 307 -13.38 -9.70 -14.44
CA CYS A 307 -14.21 -8.50 -14.48
C CYS A 307 -15.60 -8.77 -15.06
N PRO A 308 -16.57 -7.84 -14.91
CA PRO A 308 -17.85 -7.87 -15.62
C PRO A 308 -17.68 -7.89 -17.15
N THR A 309 -18.68 -8.44 -17.85
CA THR A 309 -18.64 -8.58 -19.32
C THR A 309 -18.51 -7.26 -20.04
N GLU A 310 -19.13 -6.20 -19.55
CA GLU A 310 -19.14 -4.86 -20.13
C GLU A 310 -17.84 -4.07 -19.89
N THR A 311 -16.91 -4.60 -19.09
CA THR A 311 -15.68 -3.88 -18.73
C THR A 311 -14.85 -3.52 -19.96
N THR A 312 -14.54 -2.24 -20.09
CA THR A 312 -13.77 -1.72 -21.21
C THR A 312 -12.25 -1.97 -21.03
N LEU A 313 -11.49 -1.92 -22.13
CA LEU A 313 -10.04 -1.95 -22.02
C LEU A 313 -9.49 -0.74 -21.26
N ASP A 314 -10.09 0.43 -21.43
CA ASP A 314 -9.66 1.66 -20.76
C ASP A 314 -9.86 1.56 -19.23
N GLU A 315 -10.91 0.91 -18.76
CA GLU A 315 -11.11 0.62 -17.34
C GLU A 315 -10.05 -0.35 -16.79
N LEU A 316 -9.75 -1.43 -17.51
CA LEU A 316 -8.69 -2.37 -17.13
C LEU A 316 -7.32 -1.69 -17.07
N ILE A 317 -7.03 -0.75 -18.00
CA ILE A 317 -5.83 0.06 -18.01
C ILE A 317 -5.77 0.99 -16.78
N ARG A 318 -6.89 1.62 -16.43
CA ARG A 318 -7.00 2.45 -15.22
C ARG A 318 -6.65 1.65 -13.97
N VAL A 319 -7.21 0.46 -13.83
CA VAL A 319 -6.94 -0.42 -12.66
C VAL A 319 -5.48 -0.89 -12.64
N ALA A 320 -4.94 -1.34 -13.77
CA ALA A 320 -3.52 -1.70 -13.89
C ALA A 320 -2.60 -0.51 -13.54
N GLY A 321 -3.00 0.70 -13.96
CA GLY A 321 -2.29 1.95 -13.66
C GLY A 321 -2.41 2.39 -12.20
N ALA A 322 -3.50 2.05 -11.52
CA ALA A 322 -3.69 2.39 -10.10
C ALA A 322 -2.62 1.77 -9.20
N ARG A 323 -1.93 0.69 -9.63
CA ARG A 323 -0.83 0.10 -8.86
C ARG A 323 0.25 1.11 -8.45
N TRP A 324 0.54 2.09 -9.31
CA TRP A 324 1.53 3.12 -8.96
C TRP A 324 1.10 4.05 -7.82
N ALA A 325 -0.19 4.09 -7.49
CA ALA A 325 -0.66 4.90 -6.37
C ALA A 325 -0.08 4.44 -5.02
N VAL A 326 0.23 3.14 -4.85
CA VAL A 326 0.87 2.66 -3.61
C VAL A 326 2.30 3.14 -3.48
N GLU A 327 3.04 3.25 -4.60
CA GLU A 327 4.41 3.80 -4.60
C GLU A 327 4.40 5.27 -4.15
N GLU A 328 3.40 6.05 -4.60
CA GLU A 328 3.20 7.44 -4.15
C GLU A 328 2.77 7.51 -2.69
N CYS A 329 1.90 6.61 -2.21
CA CYS A 329 1.59 6.49 -0.78
C CYS A 329 2.85 6.23 0.05
N PHE A 330 3.71 5.29 -0.38
CA PHE A 330 4.97 5.03 0.32
C PHE A 330 5.90 6.22 0.31
N GLN A 331 6.02 6.91 -0.82
CA GLN A 331 6.85 8.10 -0.93
C GLN A 331 6.36 9.20 0.03
N THR A 332 5.08 9.58 -0.05
CA THR A 332 4.51 10.60 0.81
C THR A 332 4.56 10.20 2.28
N ALA A 333 4.19 8.95 2.63
CA ALA A 333 4.21 8.49 4.00
C ALA A 333 5.62 8.48 4.60
N LYS A 334 6.66 8.17 3.81
CA LYS A 334 8.06 8.25 4.27
C LYS A 334 8.52 9.69 4.40
N GLN A 335 8.31 10.52 3.39
CA GLN A 335 8.84 11.88 3.35
C GLN A 335 8.12 12.81 4.33
N GLU A 336 6.78 12.76 4.37
CA GLU A 336 5.97 13.70 5.13
C GLU A 336 5.56 13.16 6.52
N CYS A 337 5.32 11.84 6.64
CA CYS A 337 4.78 11.25 7.85
C CYS A 337 5.78 10.39 8.63
N GLY A 338 7.06 10.36 8.23
CA GLY A 338 8.12 9.64 8.93
C GLY A 338 7.91 8.13 9.00
N LEU A 339 7.25 7.51 8.01
CA LEU A 339 6.95 6.07 8.01
C LEU A 339 8.19 5.19 8.19
N ASP A 340 9.38 5.63 7.77
CA ASP A 340 10.66 4.92 7.88
C ASP A 340 11.63 5.49 8.93
N ASP A 341 11.28 6.58 9.59
CA ASP A 341 12.13 7.29 10.57
C ASP A 341 12.18 6.66 11.98
N TYR A 342 11.51 5.53 12.15
CA TYR A 342 11.40 4.88 13.46
C TYR A 342 12.67 4.13 13.89
N GLN A 343 12.85 4.05 15.22
CA GLN A 343 13.94 3.32 15.88
C GLN A 343 13.46 2.15 16.74
N VAL A 344 12.16 1.86 16.75
CA VAL A 344 11.58 0.73 17.50
C VAL A 344 12.13 -0.60 16.98
N ARG A 345 12.35 -1.54 17.91
CA ARG A 345 12.89 -2.87 17.60
C ARG A 345 11.87 -3.98 17.83
N ARG A 346 10.89 -3.73 18.70
CA ARG A 346 9.86 -4.70 19.06
C ARG A 346 8.80 -4.80 17.96
N TYR A 347 8.16 -5.95 17.89
CA TYR A 347 7.08 -6.25 16.95
C TYR A 347 5.86 -5.33 17.18
N ASP A 348 5.40 -5.24 18.43
CA ASP A 348 4.33 -4.33 18.82
C ASP A 348 4.67 -2.86 18.56
N GLY A 349 5.90 -2.46 18.85
CA GLY A 349 6.39 -1.10 18.59
C GLY A 349 6.36 -0.74 17.09
N TRP A 350 6.69 -1.69 16.22
CA TRP A 350 6.59 -1.49 14.77
C TRP A 350 5.14 -1.25 14.34
N HIS A 351 4.20 -2.09 14.78
CA HIS A 351 2.79 -1.94 14.44
C HIS A 351 2.21 -0.63 14.96
N ARG A 352 2.58 -0.22 16.17
CA ARG A 352 2.17 1.04 16.78
C ARG A 352 2.67 2.25 16.00
N HIS A 353 3.95 2.28 15.64
CA HIS A 353 4.51 3.34 14.81
C HIS A 353 3.82 3.41 13.46
N MET A 354 3.73 2.28 12.74
CA MET A 354 3.10 2.24 11.42
C MET A 354 1.65 2.73 11.46
N THR A 355 0.89 2.33 12.48
CA THR A 355 -0.50 2.79 12.64
C THR A 355 -0.60 4.30 12.79
N LEU A 356 0.22 4.90 13.67
CA LEU A 356 0.19 6.36 13.86
C LEU A 356 0.70 7.13 12.65
N ALA A 357 1.73 6.61 11.95
CA ALA A 357 2.20 7.21 10.70
C ALA A 357 1.14 7.10 9.58
N MET A 358 0.43 5.98 9.48
CA MET A 358 -0.68 5.80 8.55
C MET A 358 -1.86 6.72 8.89
N ALA A 359 -2.18 6.93 10.17
CA ALA A 359 -3.19 7.88 10.61
C ALA A 359 -2.87 9.30 10.14
N VAL A 360 -1.61 9.71 10.30
CA VAL A 360 -1.12 11.01 9.82
C VAL A 360 -1.24 11.13 8.30
N HIS A 361 -0.82 10.10 7.56
CA HIS A 361 -0.93 10.06 6.10
C HIS A 361 -2.39 10.13 5.64
N ALA A 362 -3.30 9.42 6.32
CA ALA A 362 -4.74 9.48 6.05
C ALA A 362 -5.30 10.90 6.28
N CYS A 363 -4.91 11.55 7.39
CA CYS A 363 -5.30 12.93 7.69
C CYS A 363 -4.87 13.90 6.58
N LEU A 364 -3.60 13.85 6.14
CA LEU A 364 -3.11 14.68 5.03
C LEU A 364 -3.86 14.43 3.72
N THR A 365 -4.19 13.16 3.44
CA THR A 365 -4.97 12.80 2.25
C THR A 365 -6.38 13.37 2.28
N VAL A 366 -7.06 13.33 3.45
CA VAL A 366 -8.40 13.90 3.63
C VAL A 366 -8.37 15.41 3.50
N LEU A 367 -7.39 16.09 4.11
CA LEU A 367 -7.21 17.53 3.98
C LEU A 367 -7.06 17.94 2.51
N ARG A 368 -6.19 17.23 1.78
CA ARG A 368 -6.00 17.47 0.35
C ARG A 368 -7.28 17.25 -0.46
N ALA A 369 -8.04 16.19 -0.16
CA ALA A 369 -9.33 15.97 -0.82
C ALA A 369 -10.31 17.13 -0.64
N ARG A 370 -10.38 17.68 0.57
CA ARG A 370 -11.22 18.86 0.87
C ARG A 370 -10.75 20.12 0.16
N GLU A 371 -9.45 20.32 0.04
CA GLU A 371 -8.87 21.46 -0.70
C GLU A 371 -9.20 21.38 -2.19
N LEU A 372 -9.13 20.16 -2.79
CA LEU A 372 -9.56 19.92 -4.16
C LEU A 372 -11.05 20.21 -4.36
N ASP A 373 -11.91 19.76 -3.45
CA ASP A 373 -13.36 20.00 -3.49
C ASP A 373 -13.67 21.51 -3.43
N THR A 374 -12.85 22.31 -2.76
CA THR A 374 -13.01 23.78 -2.66
C THR A 374 -12.33 24.55 -3.79
N GLY A 375 -11.68 23.87 -4.73
CA GLY A 375 -10.92 24.48 -5.84
C GLY A 375 -9.67 25.25 -5.41
N LYS A 376 -9.17 24.99 -4.19
CA LYS A 376 -7.96 25.64 -3.64
C LYS A 376 -6.67 24.87 -3.96
N ALA A 377 -6.75 23.58 -4.19
CA ALA A 377 -5.60 22.76 -4.56
C ALA A 377 -5.51 22.63 -6.08
N GLU A 378 -4.32 22.78 -6.64
CA GLU A 378 -4.06 22.39 -8.03
C GLU A 378 -4.08 20.85 -8.14
N THR A 379 -4.63 20.36 -9.25
CA THR A 379 -4.51 18.94 -9.61
C THR A 379 -3.04 18.60 -9.78
N ASP A 380 -2.55 17.60 -9.05
CA ASP A 380 -1.17 17.11 -8.94
C ASP A 380 -0.17 17.70 -9.95
N PRO A 381 0.82 18.49 -9.53
CA PRO A 381 1.97 18.75 -10.36
C PRO A 381 2.70 17.42 -10.65
N PRO A 382 3.32 17.24 -11.81
CA PRO A 382 4.09 16.04 -12.10
C PRO A 382 5.19 15.92 -11.04
N SER A 383 5.25 14.77 -10.35
CA SER A 383 6.28 14.46 -9.35
C SER A 383 7.68 14.67 -9.94
N SER A 384 8.48 15.54 -9.34
CA SER A 384 9.79 15.96 -9.85
C SER A 384 10.95 15.02 -9.49
N TYR A 385 10.68 13.80 -9.00
CA TYR A 385 11.74 12.86 -8.62
C TYR A 385 11.79 11.64 -9.52
N PRO A 386 13.00 11.22 -9.96
CA PRO A 386 13.17 10.00 -10.72
C PRO A 386 12.85 8.79 -9.83
N SER A 387 11.83 8.02 -10.19
CA SER A 387 11.64 6.70 -9.60
C SER A 387 12.79 5.79 -9.97
N PRO A 388 13.51 5.21 -9.02
CA PRO A 388 14.36 4.07 -9.32
C PRO A 388 13.44 2.86 -9.53
N CYS A 389 13.00 2.66 -10.78
CA CYS A 389 12.45 1.37 -11.17
C CYS A 389 13.61 0.49 -11.60
N PRO A 390 14.03 -0.51 -10.82
CA PRO A 390 14.80 -1.61 -11.39
C PRO A 390 13.82 -2.45 -12.20
N ASN A 391 14.19 -2.65 -13.46
CA ASN A 391 13.59 -3.70 -14.28
C ASN A 391 13.83 -5.04 -13.59
N PHE A 392 12.75 -5.74 -13.23
CA PHE A 392 12.83 -7.14 -12.92
C PHE A 392 12.71 -7.93 -14.23
N ASP A 393 13.87 -8.15 -14.88
CA ASP A 393 14.10 -9.24 -15.77
C ASP A 393 15.01 -10.24 -15.05
N ALA A 394 14.42 -11.34 -14.56
CA ALA A 394 15.08 -12.63 -14.30
C ALA A 394 13.99 -13.69 -14.17
#